data_522d93cf1e967772cab43df0fd795376
#
_entry.id   522d93cf1e967772cab43df0fd795376
#
_cell.length_a   1.000
_cell.length_b   1.000
_cell.length_c   1.000
_cell.angle_alpha   90.00
_cell.angle_beta   90.00
_cell.angle_gamma   90.00
#
_symmetry.space_group_name_H-M   'P 1'
#
loop_
_entity.id
_entity.type
_entity.pdbx_description
1 polymer ?
#
loop_
_entity_poly.entity_id
_entity_poly.type
_entity_poly.pdbx_seq_one_letter_code
_entity_poly.pdbx_strand_id
1 'polypeptide(L)'
;MRPLKRWRYVGAYGPEVMACVGDARIGPFRQRFWAVCEPGRGVVDRTTTLGRGGVTVDGPHVRVDAGDRGVRIDLTVEEDGGVETRHADRVWTRKQAGVPVRGRIEVEGRSYDVDCLGAVDDTEGRHARHTTWSWSAGVGHSAEGARIGWNLVTGVNDTVEGSERCVWIDGVPREVAPVSFADDLSRVSFSGGGALEFDSWGAREDRTNLLLLRSSYRQPFGTFSGTLPGGVTLAEGYGVMEWHDVWW
;
A
#
# COMPACT_ATOMS: atom_id res chain seq x y z
N MET A 1 -25.62 1.59 13.55
CA MET A 1 -24.33 0.92 13.88
C MET A 1 -23.38 1.11 12.70
N ARG A 2 -22.10 1.45 12.92
CA ARG A 2 -21.12 1.61 11.82
C ARG A 2 -20.83 0.24 11.21
N PRO A 3 -20.77 0.09 9.86
CA PRO A 3 -20.46 -1.18 9.25
C PRO A 3 -19.04 -1.63 9.60
N LEU A 4 -18.85 -2.93 9.77
CA LEU A 4 -17.52 -3.52 9.86
C LEU A 4 -16.85 -3.39 8.49
N LYS A 5 -15.60 -2.96 8.49
CA LYS A 5 -14.74 -2.86 7.32
C LYS A 5 -13.54 -3.76 7.53
N ARG A 6 -13.17 -4.46 6.49
CA ARG A 6 -12.00 -5.32 6.48
C ARG A 6 -11.35 -5.25 5.11
N TRP A 7 -10.05 -5.11 5.07
CA TRP A 7 -9.31 -5.23 3.82
C TRP A 7 -7.97 -5.90 4.02
N ARG A 8 -7.52 -6.50 2.95
CA ARG A 8 -6.15 -6.94 2.77
C ARG A 8 -5.64 -6.32 1.48
N TYR A 9 -4.51 -5.65 1.57
CA TYR A 9 -3.73 -5.08 0.48
C TYR A 9 -2.38 -5.77 0.42
N VAL A 10 -1.92 -6.09 -0.77
CA VAL A 10 -0.57 -6.60 -1.04
C VAL A 10 0.03 -5.77 -2.14
N GLY A 11 1.20 -5.20 -1.88
CA GLY A 11 2.03 -4.49 -2.85
C GLY A 11 3.32 -5.25 -3.14
N ALA A 12 3.70 -5.31 -4.42
CA ALA A 12 4.99 -5.77 -4.90
C ALA A 12 5.69 -4.59 -5.58
N TYR A 13 6.89 -4.25 -5.14
CA TYR A 13 7.55 -3.02 -5.55
C TYR A 13 8.97 -3.29 -6.03
N GLY A 14 9.20 -3.06 -7.31
CA GLY A 14 10.48 -3.27 -7.96
C GLY A 14 10.76 -2.25 -9.08
N PRO A 15 11.98 -2.20 -9.60
CA PRO A 15 12.41 -1.19 -10.56
C PRO A 15 11.80 -1.35 -11.96
N GLU A 16 11.40 -2.55 -12.36
CA GLU A 16 10.86 -2.81 -13.70
C GLU A 16 9.34 -2.77 -13.74
N VAL A 17 8.70 -3.20 -12.65
CA VAL A 17 7.25 -3.26 -12.51
C VAL A 17 6.86 -3.20 -11.05
N MET A 18 5.77 -2.53 -10.77
CA MET A 18 5.09 -2.56 -9.47
C MET A 18 3.66 -3.05 -9.64
N ALA A 19 3.15 -3.72 -8.63
CA ALA A 19 1.75 -4.12 -8.60
C ALA A 19 1.15 -3.98 -7.22
N CYS A 20 -0.16 -3.77 -7.17
CA CYS A 20 -0.92 -3.99 -5.96
C CYS A 20 -2.18 -4.81 -6.23
N VAL A 21 -2.60 -5.56 -5.22
CA VAL A 21 -3.85 -6.31 -5.23
C VAL A 21 -4.54 -6.15 -3.89
N GLY A 22 -5.85 -5.88 -3.91
CA GLY A 22 -6.61 -5.72 -2.69
C GLY A 22 -7.99 -6.38 -2.72
N ASP A 23 -8.43 -6.81 -1.55
CA ASP A 23 -9.76 -7.35 -1.28
C ASP A 23 -10.34 -6.64 -0.05
N ALA A 24 -11.37 -5.82 -0.26
CA ALA A 24 -12.01 -5.03 0.79
C ALA A 24 -13.47 -5.44 0.98
N ARG A 25 -13.91 -5.51 2.23
CA ARG A 25 -15.31 -5.68 2.63
C ARG A 25 -15.79 -4.49 3.45
N ILE A 26 -16.92 -3.95 3.08
CA ILE A 26 -17.55 -2.81 3.74
C ILE A 26 -19.00 -3.21 4.03
N GLY A 27 -19.27 -3.73 5.22
CA GLY A 27 -20.54 -4.35 5.53
C GLY A 27 -20.87 -5.50 4.55
N PRO A 28 -22.00 -5.42 3.82
CA PRO A 28 -22.35 -6.47 2.84
C PRO A 28 -21.61 -6.36 1.50
N PHE A 29 -20.99 -5.22 1.23
CA PHE A 29 -20.33 -4.96 -0.05
C PHE A 29 -18.89 -5.49 -0.03
N ARG A 30 -18.45 -6.02 -1.17
CA ARG A 30 -17.08 -6.45 -1.39
C ARG A 30 -16.52 -5.76 -2.62
N GLN A 31 -15.34 -5.20 -2.48
CA GLN A 31 -14.58 -4.57 -3.55
C GLN A 31 -13.24 -5.27 -3.70
N ARG A 32 -12.90 -5.62 -4.91
CA ARG A 32 -11.57 -6.14 -5.25
C ARG A 32 -10.94 -5.25 -6.28
N PHE A 33 -9.64 -5.07 -6.15
CA PHE A 33 -8.91 -4.23 -7.08
C PHE A 33 -7.50 -4.76 -7.30
N TRP A 34 -6.95 -4.37 -8.41
CA TRP A 34 -5.55 -4.56 -8.73
C TRP A 34 -5.04 -3.40 -9.59
N ALA A 35 -3.74 -3.18 -9.55
CA ALA A 35 -3.04 -2.28 -10.47
C ALA A 35 -1.68 -2.85 -10.80
N VAL A 36 -1.21 -2.58 -12.01
CA VAL A 36 0.17 -2.80 -12.47
C VAL A 36 0.69 -1.47 -12.97
N CYS A 37 1.86 -1.07 -12.52
CA CYS A 37 2.53 0.17 -12.93
C CYS A 37 3.91 -0.14 -13.50
N GLU A 38 4.19 0.42 -14.67
CA GLU A 38 5.48 0.28 -15.36
C GLU A 38 6.11 1.67 -15.56
N PRO A 39 7.43 1.83 -15.34
CA PRO A 39 8.10 3.12 -15.58
C PRO A 39 7.91 3.57 -17.04
N GLY A 40 7.48 4.82 -17.21
CA GLY A 40 7.28 5.43 -18.54
C GLY A 40 6.07 4.90 -19.31
N ARG A 41 5.26 3.97 -18.75
CA ARG A 41 4.03 3.44 -19.37
C ARG A 41 2.78 3.73 -18.56
N GLY A 42 2.94 4.07 -17.28
CA GLY A 42 1.84 4.41 -16.38
C GLY A 42 1.16 3.20 -15.74
N VAL A 43 -0.11 3.33 -15.43
CA VAL A 43 -0.87 2.34 -14.63
C VAL A 43 -1.96 1.70 -15.47
N VAL A 44 -2.04 0.36 -15.39
CA VAL A 44 -3.21 -0.43 -15.82
C VAL A 44 -3.87 -0.97 -14.56
N ASP A 45 -5.16 -0.68 -14.36
CA ASP A 45 -5.86 -1.06 -13.15
C ASP A 45 -7.33 -1.45 -13.38
N ARG A 46 -7.91 -2.05 -12.36
CA ARG A 46 -9.35 -2.31 -12.29
C ARG A 46 -9.81 -2.38 -10.83
N THR A 47 -10.98 -1.78 -10.59
CA THR A 47 -11.77 -1.97 -9.38
C THR A 47 -13.06 -2.71 -9.73
N THR A 48 -13.40 -3.75 -8.98
CA THR A 48 -14.60 -4.58 -9.17
C THR A 48 -15.41 -4.63 -7.89
N THR A 49 -16.67 -4.21 -7.94
CA THR A 49 -17.62 -4.22 -6.81
C THR A 49 -18.62 -5.37 -6.88
N LEU A 50 -18.80 -5.98 -8.04
CA LEU A 50 -19.67 -7.13 -8.25
C LEU A 50 -18.85 -8.29 -8.83
N GLY A 51 -19.01 -9.49 -8.26
CA GLY A 51 -18.26 -10.67 -8.67
C GLY A 51 -16.83 -10.72 -8.10
N ARG A 52 -16.01 -11.62 -8.64
CA ARG A 52 -14.61 -11.81 -8.21
C ARG A 52 -13.61 -10.92 -8.91
N GLY A 53 -13.94 -10.40 -10.10
CA GLY A 53 -13.05 -9.57 -10.93
C GLY A 53 -11.72 -10.25 -11.27
N GLY A 54 -11.67 -11.59 -11.26
CA GLY A 54 -10.44 -12.34 -11.47
C GLY A 54 -9.46 -12.33 -10.29
N VAL A 55 -9.79 -11.65 -9.17
CA VAL A 55 -8.88 -11.47 -8.01
C VAL A 55 -9.09 -12.57 -6.98
N THR A 56 -7.99 -13.20 -6.55
CA THR A 56 -7.94 -14.12 -5.42
C THR A 56 -6.78 -13.70 -4.50
N VAL A 57 -7.08 -13.54 -3.21
CA VAL A 57 -6.09 -13.34 -2.15
C VAL A 57 -6.34 -14.44 -1.13
N ASP A 58 -5.41 -15.39 -1.02
CA ASP A 58 -5.52 -16.57 -0.15
C ASP A 58 -4.20 -16.78 0.61
N GLY A 59 -4.19 -16.32 1.85
CA GLY A 59 -2.97 -16.29 2.67
C GLY A 59 -1.84 -15.57 1.94
N PRO A 60 -0.68 -16.22 1.74
CA PRO A 60 0.46 -15.63 1.07
C PRO A 60 0.30 -15.53 -0.46
N HIS A 61 -0.71 -16.20 -1.05
CA HIS A 61 -0.89 -16.27 -2.49
C HIS A 61 -1.83 -15.20 -3.00
N VAL A 62 -1.39 -14.48 -4.01
CA VAL A 62 -2.13 -13.39 -4.66
C VAL A 62 -2.20 -13.67 -6.15
N ARG A 63 -3.41 -13.73 -6.70
CA ARG A 63 -3.65 -14.00 -8.11
C ARG A 63 -4.64 -13.02 -8.71
N VAL A 64 -4.33 -12.60 -9.92
CA VAL A 64 -5.25 -11.85 -10.78
C VAL A 64 -5.28 -12.52 -12.15
N ASP A 65 -6.48 -12.83 -12.63
CA ASP A 65 -6.73 -13.20 -14.01
C ASP A 65 -7.72 -12.19 -14.61
N ALA A 66 -7.18 -11.22 -15.31
CA ALA A 66 -7.91 -10.18 -16.02
C ALA A 66 -7.51 -10.21 -17.51
N GLY A 67 -7.65 -11.38 -18.13
CA GLY A 67 -7.24 -11.63 -19.52
C GLY A 67 -7.91 -10.72 -20.53
N ASP A 68 -9.11 -10.19 -20.23
CA ASP A 68 -9.79 -9.14 -21.00
C ASP A 68 -9.08 -7.79 -20.98
N ARG A 69 -8.15 -7.59 -20.06
CA ARG A 69 -7.23 -6.44 -19.98
C ARG A 69 -5.78 -6.81 -20.28
N GLY A 70 -5.52 -8.06 -20.66
CA GLY A 70 -4.17 -8.56 -20.90
C GLY A 70 -3.32 -8.61 -19.63
N VAL A 71 -3.93 -8.76 -18.44
CA VAL A 71 -3.23 -8.78 -17.16
C VAL A 71 -3.40 -10.11 -16.45
N ARG A 72 -2.27 -10.68 -16.01
CA ARG A 72 -2.19 -11.79 -15.06
C ARG A 72 -1.16 -11.48 -13.99
N ILE A 73 -1.49 -11.79 -12.75
CA ILE A 73 -0.60 -11.68 -11.60
C ILE A 73 -0.66 -13.00 -10.86
N ASP A 74 0.50 -13.61 -10.57
CA ASP A 74 0.62 -14.77 -9.70
C ASP A 74 1.83 -14.55 -8.79
N LEU A 75 1.57 -14.17 -7.55
CA LEU A 75 2.60 -13.78 -6.58
C LEU A 75 2.44 -14.57 -5.30
N THR A 76 3.58 -14.85 -4.67
CA THR A 76 3.68 -15.38 -3.31
C THR A 76 4.45 -14.39 -2.46
N VAL A 77 3.90 -14.07 -1.28
CA VAL A 77 4.48 -13.16 -0.29
C VAL A 77 5.02 -13.97 0.89
N GLU A 78 6.28 -13.77 1.25
CA GLU A 78 6.88 -14.40 2.43
C GLU A 78 6.64 -13.53 3.67
N GLU A 79 5.47 -13.70 4.31
CA GLU A 79 5.07 -12.91 5.48
C GLU A 79 5.85 -13.33 6.74
N ASP A 80 6.19 -12.36 7.59
CA ASP A 80 6.98 -12.55 8.81
C ASP A 80 6.21 -12.28 10.12
N GLY A 81 4.89 -12.10 10.04
CA GLY A 81 4.02 -11.76 11.19
C GLY A 81 3.69 -10.28 11.30
N GLY A 82 4.63 -9.39 10.99
CA GLY A 82 4.39 -7.94 10.94
C GLY A 82 4.17 -7.25 12.28
N VAL A 83 3.72 -5.99 12.22
CA VAL A 83 3.37 -5.16 13.37
C VAL A 83 1.86 -5.06 13.50
N GLU A 84 1.33 -5.54 14.62
CA GLU A 84 -0.09 -5.41 14.94
C GLU A 84 -0.34 -4.21 15.85
N THR A 85 -1.37 -3.43 15.53
CA THR A 85 -1.84 -2.34 16.39
C THR A 85 -3.36 -2.40 16.60
N ARG A 86 -3.82 -1.81 17.71
CA ARG A 86 -5.25 -1.67 18.03
C ARG A 86 -5.56 -0.24 18.40
N HIS A 87 -6.53 0.34 17.71
CA HIS A 87 -6.91 1.74 17.88
C HIS A 87 -8.31 1.83 18.49
N ALA A 88 -8.38 2.38 19.72
CA ALA A 88 -9.62 2.62 20.45
C ALA A 88 -10.55 1.39 20.51
N ASP A 89 -10.01 0.18 20.63
CA ASP A 89 -10.70 -1.13 20.67
C ASP A 89 -11.66 -1.38 19.48
N ARG A 90 -11.54 -0.61 18.41
CA ARG A 90 -12.47 -0.65 17.28
C ARG A 90 -11.82 -1.00 15.96
N VAL A 91 -10.52 -0.77 15.83
CA VAL A 91 -9.75 -1.02 14.61
C VAL A 91 -8.51 -1.81 14.99
N TRP A 92 -8.34 -2.94 14.33
CA TRP A 92 -7.13 -3.75 14.34
C TRP A 92 -6.43 -3.58 12.99
N THR A 93 -5.12 -3.46 13.03
CA THR A 93 -4.28 -3.44 11.83
C THR A 93 -3.09 -4.35 11.99
N ARG A 94 -2.62 -4.93 10.89
CA ARG A 94 -1.34 -5.63 10.80
C ARG A 94 -0.60 -5.15 9.56
N LYS A 95 0.57 -4.60 9.76
CA LYS A 95 1.40 -4.03 8.69
C LYS A 95 2.71 -4.78 8.57
N GLN A 96 3.13 -5.01 7.33
CA GLN A 96 4.42 -5.59 6.99
C GLN A 96 5.00 -4.81 5.81
N ALA A 97 6.30 -4.53 5.81
CA ALA A 97 7.00 -3.98 4.67
C ALA A 97 8.45 -4.47 4.63
N GLY A 98 9.00 -4.58 3.41
CA GLY A 98 10.29 -5.21 3.19
C GLY A 98 10.23 -6.74 3.19
N VAL A 99 9.06 -7.34 3.00
CA VAL A 99 8.88 -8.78 2.88
C VAL A 99 9.15 -9.24 1.44
N PRO A 100 9.80 -10.43 1.23
CA PRO A 100 10.04 -10.94 -0.11
C PRO A 100 8.74 -11.27 -0.85
N VAL A 101 8.68 -10.92 -2.12
CA VAL A 101 7.59 -11.24 -3.04
C VAL A 101 8.16 -11.86 -4.30
N ARG A 102 7.67 -13.05 -4.66
CA ARG A 102 8.11 -13.78 -5.84
C ARG A 102 6.93 -14.22 -6.70
N GLY A 103 7.18 -14.35 -7.98
CA GLY A 103 6.20 -14.85 -8.93
C GLY A 103 6.32 -14.23 -10.30
N ARG A 104 5.17 -13.97 -10.94
CA ARG A 104 5.12 -13.43 -12.30
C ARG A 104 3.98 -12.42 -12.45
N ILE A 105 4.28 -11.38 -13.21
CA ILE A 105 3.30 -10.38 -13.67
C ILE A 105 3.33 -10.37 -15.20
N GLU A 106 2.15 -10.52 -15.81
CA GLU A 106 1.96 -10.32 -17.25
C GLU A 106 1.04 -9.10 -17.44
N VAL A 107 1.44 -8.18 -18.30
CA VAL A 107 0.66 -6.99 -18.63
C VAL A 107 0.83 -6.62 -20.10
N GLU A 108 -0.30 -6.57 -20.84
CA GLU A 108 -0.34 -6.18 -22.25
C GLU A 108 0.73 -6.88 -23.13
N GLY A 109 0.90 -8.20 -22.93
CA GLY A 109 1.83 -9.02 -23.69
C GLY A 109 3.30 -8.98 -23.22
N ARG A 110 3.61 -8.18 -22.18
CA ARG A 110 4.92 -8.20 -21.50
C ARG A 110 4.85 -9.11 -20.28
N SER A 111 5.95 -9.74 -19.93
CA SER A 111 6.05 -10.65 -18.78
C SER A 111 7.26 -10.30 -17.92
N TYR A 112 7.06 -10.26 -16.62
CA TYR A 112 8.05 -9.94 -15.61
C TYR A 112 8.13 -11.09 -14.61
N ASP A 113 9.32 -11.65 -14.44
CA ASP A 113 9.62 -12.52 -13.32
C ASP A 113 9.90 -11.63 -12.10
N VAL A 114 9.08 -11.78 -11.07
CA VAL A 114 9.12 -10.95 -9.87
C VAL A 114 9.97 -11.64 -8.80
N ASP A 115 11.03 -10.98 -8.37
CA ASP A 115 11.80 -11.26 -7.16
C ASP A 115 12.16 -9.90 -6.54
N CYS A 116 11.23 -9.39 -5.75
CA CYS A 116 11.32 -8.05 -5.17
C CYS A 116 10.86 -8.04 -3.72
N LEU A 117 10.85 -6.86 -3.13
CA LEU A 117 10.25 -6.64 -1.82
C LEU A 117 8.82 -6.12 -1.97
N GLY A 118 8.02 -6.30 -0.92
CA GLY A 118 6.64 -5.86 -0.90
C GLY A 118 6.15 -5.41 0.46
N ALA A 119 4.88 -5.01 0.49
CA ALA A 119 4.17 -4.62 1.70
C ALA A 119 2.82 -5.31 1.79
N VAL A 120 2.38 -5.59 3.02
CA VAL A 120 1.06 -6.14 3.33
C VAL A 120 0.36 -5.24 4.35
N ASP A 121 -0.89 -4.89 4.05
CA ASP A 121 -1.78 -4.16 4.94
C ASP A 121 -3.04 -4.98 5.19
N ASP A 122 -3.18 -5.49 6.39
CA ASP A 122 -4.42 -6.08 6.89
C ASP A 122 -5.07 -5.10 7.87
N THR A 123 -6.34 -4.82 7.67
CA THR A 123 -7.11 -3.97 8.57
C THR A 123 -8.51 -4.54 8.77
N GLU A 124 -8.98 -4.51 10.02
CA GLU A 124 -10.36 -4.82 10.37
C GLU A 124 -10.87 -3.85 11.43
N GLY A 125 -12.03 -3.22 11.19
CA GLY A 125 -12.58 -2.31 12.20
C GLY A 125 -13.81 -1.52 11.78
N ARG A 126 -14.28 -0.67 12.72
CA ARG A 126 -15.43 0.21 12.56
C ARG A 126 -14.98 1.67 12.54
N HIS A 127 -14.48 2.09 11.40
CA HIS A 127 -14.00 3.47 11.18
C HIS A 127 -15.12 4.50 11.30
N ALA A 128 -14.75 5.77 11.44
CA ALA A 128 -15.68 6.89 11.37
C ALA A 128 -16.45 6.91 10.04
N ARG A 129 -17.61 7.56 10.00
CA ARG A 129 -18.41 7.68 8.77
C ARG A 129 -17.70 8.47 7.69
N HIS A 130 -17.01 9.53 8.07
CA HIS A 130 -16.09 10.27 7.22
C HIS A 130 -14.67 9.98 7.70
N THR A 131 -13.81 9.60 6.80
CA THR A 131 -12.42 9.30 7.08
C THR A 131 -11.58 9.84 5.93
N THR A 132 -10.58 10.64 6.27
CA THR A 132 -9.59 11.14 5.32
C THR A 132 -8.21 10.75 5.81
N TRP A 133 -7.36 10.25 4.92
CA TRP A 133 -5.99 9.90 5.28
C TRP A 133 -5.03 10.09 4.10
N SER A 134 -3.77 10.27 4.45
CA SER A 134 -2.65 10.04 3.55
C SER A 134 -1.84 8.86 4.07
N TRP A 135 -1.36 8.04 3.14
CA TRP A 135 -0.62 6.82 3.45
C TRP A 135 0.52 6.62 2.47
N SER A 136 1.57 5.95 2.93
CA SER A 136 2.67 5.50 2.09
C SER A 136 3.15 4.13 2.57
N ALA A 137 3.33 3.21 1.65
CA ALA A 137 4.08 2.00 1.87
C ALA A 137 5.14 1.84 0.80
N GLY A 138 6.28 1.38 1.21
CA GLY A 138 7.36 1.15 0.26
C GLY A 138 8.48 0.32 0.85
N VAL A 139 9.43 0.03 -0.02
CA VAL A 139 10.55 -0.87 0.22
C VAL A 139 11.79 -0.36 -0.49
N GLY A 140 12.95 -0.83 -0.09
CA GLY A 140 14.20 -0.49 -0.76
C GLY A 140 15.41 -0.95 0.00
N HIS A 141 16.53 -0.30 -0.27
CA HIS A 141 17.80 -0.55 0.42
C HIS A 141 18.42 0.77 0.90
N SER A 142 19.06 0.73 2.05
CA SER A 142 19.88 1.87 2.50
C SER A 142 21.18 1.96 1.72
N ALA A 143 21.87 3.09 1.85
CA ALA A 143 23.21 3.28 1.26
C ALA A 143 24.24 2.27 1.79
N GLU A 144 24.00 1.71 2.97
CA GLU A 144 24.83 0.68 3.60
C GLU A 144 24.38 -0.76 3.22
N GLY A 145 23.33 -0.89 2.37
CA GLY A 145 22.82 -2.16 1.88
C GLY A 145 21.80 -2.84 2.77
N ALA A 146 21.34 -2.21 3.87
CA ALA A 146 20.29 -2.76 4.71
C ALA A 146 18.95 -2.77 3.96
N ARG A 147 18.17 -3.83 4.13
CA ARG A 147 16.81 -3.93 3.59
C ARG A 147 15.87 -2.99 4.36
N ILE A 148 15.19 -2.14 3.65
CA ILE A 148 14.28 -1.14 4.22
C ILE A 148 12.84 -1.43 3.80
N GLY A 149 11.90 -1.24 4.74
CA GLY A 149 10.47 -1.16 4.49
C GLY A 149 9.85 -0.05 5.32
N TRP A 150 8.74 0.51 4.86
CA TRP A 150 7.97 1.48 5.65
C TRP A 150 6.47 1.36 5.43
N ASN A 151 5.72 1.72 6.47
CA ASN A 151 4.30 2.00 6.48
C ASN A 151 4.08 3.31 7.25
N LEU A 152 3.62 4.34 6.57
CA LEU A 152 3.45 5.68 7.11
C LEU A 152 2.02 6.14 6.88
N VAL A 153 1.41 6.79 7.88
CA VAL A 153 0.02 7.23 7.79
C VAL A 153 -0.19 8.52 8.57
N THR A 154 -1.13 9.33 8.12
CA THR A 154 -1.72 10.44 8.86
C THR A 154 -3.23 10.52 8.59
N GLY A 155 -4.01 11.02 9.56
CA GLY A 155 -5.47 11.18 9.49
C GLY A 155 -6.26 9.97 10.00
N VAL A 156 -5.65 8.79 10.07
CA VAL A 156 -6.27 7.57 10.63
C VAL A 156 -5.20 6.72 11.32
N ASN A 157 -5.52 6.12 12.46
CA ASN A 157 -4.62 5.25 13.22
C ASN A 157 -3.23 5.87 13.51
N ASP A 158 -3.17 7.19 13.61
CA ASP A 158 -1.97 8.02 13.67
C ASP A 158 -1.72 8.64 15.07
N THR A 159 -2.12 7.95 16.13
CA THR A 159 -1.81 8.34 17.51
C THR A 159 -0.31 8.60 17.69
N VAL A 160 0.07 9.47 18.63
CA VAL A 160 1.47 9.84 18.87
C VAL A 160 2.31 8.60 19.20
N GLU A 161 1.76 7.69 20.00
CA GLU A 161 2.34 6.40 20.37
C GLU A 161 1.35 5.27 20.07
N GLY A 162 1.84 4.07 19.79
CA GLY A 162 1.02 2.91 19.42
C GLY A 162 0.32 3.07 18.07
N SER A 163 0.90 3.86 17.18
CA SER A 163 0.41 4.02 15.82
C SER A 163 0.83 2.85 14.93
N GLU A 164 0.27 2.80 13.73
CA GLU A 164 0.72 1.85 12.71
C GLU A 164 1.90 2.36 11.88
N ARG A 165 2.44 3.56 12.20
CA ARG A 165 3.64 4.08 11.52
C ARG A 165 4.86 3.29 11.92
N CYS A 166 5.50 2.66 10.96
CA CYS A 166 6.64 1.81 11.20
C CYS A 166 7.65 1.88 10.05
N VAL A 167 8.92 1.80 10.39
CA VAL A 167 10.03 1.54 9.47
C VAL A 167 10.66 0.22 9.88
N TRP A 168 10.91 -0.66 8.93
CA TRP A 168 11.65 -1.90 9.10
C TRP A 168 13.05 -1.73 8.55
N ILE A 169 14.05 -2.13 9.35
CA ILE A 169 15.45 -2.22 8.92
C ILE A 169 15.89 -3.66 9.14
N ASP A 170 16.23 -4.36 8.06
CA ASP A 170 16.53 -5.80 8.05
C ASP A 170 15.44 -6.66 8.74
N GLY A 171 14.18 -6.28 8.53
CA GLY A 171 13.02 -6.95 9.12
C GLY A 171 12.71 -6.54 10.57
N VAL A 172 13.53 -5.70 11.20
CA VAL A 172 13.30 -5.23 12.57
C VAL A 172 12.42 -3.98 12.55
N PRO A 173 11.17 -4.04 13.06
CA PRO A 173 10.26 -2.91 13.07
C PRO A 173 10.62 -1.86 14.12
N ARG A 174 10.41 -0.59 13.76
CA ARG A 174 10.54 0.55 14.67
C ARG A 174 9.40 1.51 14.41
N GLU A 175 8.61 1.79 15.44
CA GLU A 175 7.61 2.87 15.36
C GLU A 175 8.32 4.20 15.13
N VAL A 176 7.76 5.05 14.27
CA VAL A 176 8.32 6.35 13.97
C VAL A 176 7.39 7.49 14.40
N ALA A 177 7.99 8.64 14.66
CA ALA A 177 7.27 9.85 15.03
C ALA A 177 6.23 10.25 13.98
N PRO A 178 5.24 11.09 14.32
CA PRO A 178 4.25 11.59 13.38
C PRO A 178 4.84 12.11 12.08
N VAL A 179 4.13 11.87 10.97
CA VAL A 179 4.53 12.29 9.64
C VAL A 179 3.54 13.29 9.05
N SER A 180 4.01 14.08 8.10
CA SER A 180 3.19 14.95 7.26
C SER A 180 3.45 14.67 5.79
N PHE A 181 2.39 14.65 5.00
CA PHE A 181 2.44 14.48 3.56
C PHE A 181 2.24 15.82 2.87
N ALA A 182 2.96 16.07 1.78
CA ALA A 182 2.66 17.16 0.88
C ALA A 182 1.31 16.92 0.19
N ASP A 183 0.54 17.98 -0.09
CA ASP A 183 -0.80 17.90 -0.68
C ASP A 183 -0.80 17.22 -2.07
N ASP A 184 0.29 17.37 -2.82
CA ASP A 184 0.52 16.76 -4.12
C ASP A 184 1.06 15.33 -4.05
N LEU A 185 1.32 14.82 -2.84
CA LEU A 185 1.93 13.52 -2.55
C LEU A 185 3.37 13.38 -3.05
N SER A 186 4.09 14.48 -3.26
CA SER A 186 5.49 14.46 -3.70
C SER A 186 6.49 14.20 -2.57
N ARG A 187 6.05 14.27 -1.30
CA ARG A 187 6.93 14.22 -0.14
C ARG A 187 6.21 13.71 1.11
N VAL A 188 6.92 12.96 1.94
CA VAL A 188 6.55 12.70 3.33
C VAL A 188 7.69 13.09 4.27
N SER A 189 7.38 13.90 5.30
CA SER A 189 8.34 14.40 6.28
C SER A 189 8.08 13.80 7.65
N PHE A 190 9.14 13.46 8.38
CA PHE A 190 9.08 12.93 9.74
C PHE A 190 9.27 14.05 10.75
N SER A 191 8.40 14.18 11.75
CA SER A 191 8.56 15.20 12.81
C SER A 191 9.82 14.99 13.64
N GLY A 192 10.35 13.78 13.69
CA GLY A 192 11.63 13.42 14.31
C GLY A 192 12.86 13.68 13.45
N GLY A 193 12.69 14.30 12.28
CA GLY A 193 13.75 14.55 11.29
C GLY A 193 13.83 13.52 10.19
N GLY A 194 14.23 13.96 9.00
CA GLY A 194 14.24 13.19 7.77
C GLY A 194 13.01 13.44 6.90
N ALA A 195 13.12 13.09 5.65
CA ALA A 195 12.04 13.13 4.68
C ALA A 195 12.31 12.16 3.52
N LEU A 196 11.24 11.68 2.90
CA LEU A 196 11.28 10.95 1.65
C LEU A 196 10.64 11.81 0.56
N GLU A 197 11.37 12.06 -0.50
CA GLU A 197 10.89 12.64 -1.75
C GLU A 197 10.35 11.53 -2.62
N PHE A 198 9.30 11.81 -3.38
CA PHE A 198 8.62 10.83 -4.21
C PHE A 198 8.50 11.32 -5.65
N ASP A 199 8.92 10.49 -6.59
CA ASP A 199 8.78 10.69 -8.04
C ASP A 199 7.81 9.66 -8.63
N SER A 200 6.68 10.15 -9.15
CA SER A 200 5.57 9.31 -9.59
C SER A 200 5.76 8.79 -11.02
N TRP A 201 5.57 7.47 -11.21
CA TRP A 201 5.50 6.84 -12.53
C TRP A 201 4.10 6.85 -13.13
N GLY A 202 3.07 6.94 -12.28
CA GLY A 202 1.67 6.93 -12.64
C GLY A 202 0.79 6.67 -11.43
N ALA A 203 -0.49 6.96 -11.55
CA ALA A 203 -1.42 6.84 -10.43
C ALA A 203 -2.66 6.02 -10.79
N ARG A 204 -3.13 5.25 -9.83
CA ARG A 204 -4.49 4.73 -9.80
C ARG A 204 -5.38 5.78 -9.14
N GLU A 205 -6.49 6.10 -9.78
CA GLU A 205 -7.45 7.07 -9.27
C GLU A 205 -8.87 6.51 -9.36
N ASP A 206 -9.69 6.78 -8.36
CA ASP A 206 -11.11 6.39 -8.36
C ASP A 206 -11.97 7.48 -7.71
N ARG A 207 -13.13 7.73 -8.30
CA ARG A 207 -14.14 8.62 -7.74
C ARG A 207 -15.48 7.92 -7.78
N THR A 208 -15.96 7.57 -6.62
CA THR A 208 -17.30 6.98 -6.44
C THR A 208 -18.22 8.01 -5.81
N ASN A 209 -19.39 8.22 -6.38
CA ASN A 209 -20.43 9.07 -5.82
C ASN A 209 -21.78 8.35 -5.92
N LEU A 210 -22.06 7.53 -4.94
CA LEU A 210 -23.34 6.86 -4.74
C LEU A 210 -24.07 7.51 -3.56
N LEU A 211 -25.38 7.40 -3.50
CA LEU A 211 -26.24 8.07 -2.50
C LEU A 211 -25.74 8.02 -1.05
N LEU A 212 -25.09 6.93 -0.65
CA LEU A 212 -24.59 6.71 0.71
C LEU A 212 -23.06 6.57 0.79
N LEU A 213 -22.38 6.43 -0.34
CA LEU A 213 -20.94 6.24 -0.42
C LEU A 213 -20.35 7.30 -1.35
N ARG A 214 -19.46 8.12 -0.81
CA ARG A 214 -18.61 9.02 -1.59
C ARG A 214 -17.17 8.67 -1.32
N SER A 215 -16.38 8.52 -2.36
CA SER A 215 -14.97 8.22 -2.26
C SER A 215 -14.20 9.01 -3.31
N SER A 216 -13.13 9.63 -2.91
CA SER A 216 -12.12 10.21 -3.81
C SER A 216 -10.77 9.64 -3.40
N TYR A 217 -10.13 8.96 -4.31
CA TYR A 217 -8.95 8.16 -4.07
C TYR A 217 -7.88 8.43 -5.11
N ARG A 218 -6.63 8.54 -4.68
CA ARG A 218 -5.47 8.63 -5.54
C ARG A 218 -4.32 7.87 -4.93
N GLN A 219 -3.70 6.95 -5.70
CA GLN A 219 -2.53 6.17 -5.29
C GLN A 219 -1.49 6.18 -6.42
N PRO A 220 -0.53 7.11 -6.40
CA PRO A 220 0.60 7.04 -7.30
C PRO A 220 1.61 5.98 -6.86
N PHE A 221 2.20 5.32 -7.85
CA PHE A 221 3.34 4.41 -7.77
C PHE A 221 4.59 5.16 -8.20
N GLY A 222 5.74 4.89 -7.59
CA GLY A 222 6.95 5.59 -7.97
C GLY A 222 8.17 5.23 -7.13
N THR A 223 9.20 6.03 -7.33
CA THR A 223 10.47 5.93 -6.61
C THR A 223 10.54 6.89 -5.44
N PHE A 224 11.30 6.47 -4.43
CA PHE A 224 11.58 7.28 -3.25
C PHE A 224 13.08 7.50 -3.10
N SER A 225 13.44 8.69 -2.63
CA SER A 225 14.78 9.05 -2.20
C SER A 225 14.72 9.85 -0.92
N GLY A 226 15.82 9.98 -0.21
CA GLY A 226 15.89 10.80 1.00
C GLY A 226 16.38 10.06 2.22
N THR A 227 15.98 10.55 3.40
CA THR A 227 16.50 10.06 4.68
C THR A 227 15.35 9.70 5.61
N LEU A 228 15.40 8.50 6.16
CA LEU A 228 14.52 7.98 7.19
C LEU A 228 14.98 8.45 8.57
N PRO A 229 14.13 8.36 9.62
CA PRO A 229 14.54 8.62 11.00
C PRO A 229 15.76 7.82 11.42
N GLY A 230 16.64 8.44 12.22
CA GLY A 230 17.92 7.85 12.61
C GLY A 230 19.05 8.04 11.61
N GLY A 231 18.83 8.87 10.56
CA GLY A 231 19.86 9.18 9.57
C GLY A 231 20.08 8.13 8.51
N VAL A 232 19.16 7.17 8.37
CA VAL A 232 19.26 6.10 7.37
C VAL A 232 18.93 6.67 5.99
N THR A 233 19.94 6.77 5.12
CA THR A 233 19.76 7.25 3.75
C THR A 233 19.29 6.12 2.85
N LEU A 234 18.23 6.38 2.08
CA LEU A 234 17.68 5.45 1.10
C LEU A 234 18.50 5.54 -0.20
N ALA A 235 19.15 4.44 -0.60
CA ALA A 235 19.88 4.36 -1.85
C ALA A 235 18.93 4.17 -3.03
N GLU A 236 17.94 3.31 -2.84
CA GLU A 236 16.83 3.08 -3.78
C GLU A 236 15.57 2.78 -2.99
N GLY A 237 14.43 3.27 -3.47
CA GLY A 237 13.14 3.04 -2.86
C GLY A 237 12.02 2.97 -3.89
N TYR A 238 11.11 2.03 -3.69
CA TYR A 238 9.96 1.78 -4.55
C TYR A 238 8.71 1.62 -3.71
N GLY A 239 7.58 2.11 -4.18
CA GLY A 239 6.34 2.01 -3.42
C GLY A 239 5.24 2.93 -3.90
N VAL A 240 4.36 3.26 -2.97
CA VAL A 240 3.17 4.08 -3.23
C VAL A 240 3.06 5.22 -2.23
N MET A 241 2.48 6.30 -2.69
CA MET A 241 1.79 7.30 -1.89
C MET A 241 0.28 7.12 -2.07
N GLU A 242 -0.51 7.58 -1.13
CA GLU A 242 -1.97 7.51 -1.21
C GLU A 242 -2.62 8.70 -0.51
N TRP A 243 -3.68 9.20 -1.10
CA TRP A 243 -4.65 10.06 -0.46
C TRP A 243 -6.06 9.50 -0.68
N HIS A 244 -6.84 9.47 0.39
CA HIS A 244 -8.22 9.00 0.33
C HIS A 244 -9.13 9.85 1.21
N ASP A 245 -10.21 10.34 0.63
CA ASP A 245 -11.33 10.95 1.33
C ASP A 245 -12.58 10.10 1.09
N VAL A 246 -13.19 9.60 2.14
CA VAL A 246 -14.31 8.67 2.01
C VAL A 246 -15.41 8.91 3.05
N TRP A 247 -16.64 8.96 2.56
CA TRP A 247 -17.88 8.87 3.33
C TRP A 247 -18.52 7.51 3.10
N TRP A 248 -18.62 6.73 4.19
CA TRP A 248 -19.09 5.35 4.19
C TRP A 248 -20.60 5.26 4.39
#